data_222600fe9f996c6f49b9f4576e5d5201
#
_entry.id   222600fe9f996c6f49b9f4576e5d5201
#
_cell.length_a   1.000
_cell.length_b   1.000
_cell.length_c   1.000
_cell.angle_alpha   90.00
_cell.angle_beta   90.00
_cell.angle_gamma   90.00
#
_symmetry.space_group_name_H-M   'P 1'
#
loop_
_entity.id
_entity.type
_entity.pdbx_description
1 polymer ?
#
loop_
_entity_poly.entity_id
_entity_poly.type
_entity_poly.pdbx_seq_one_letter_code
_entity_poly.pdbx_strand_id
1 'polypeptide(L)'
;MTGLFPPEENFACIEVKYRAHDKDCIFSCQVSLEAFMQSLYLDFLTINDPFSERFNIDVDEFGKDTLLGTRSRNIPEEIRAMEAGLAPGMVRHGLRLVNEFVKSLEAFMTPLDLKTTTMGAFFYHNAILWERHGFTYFKGGKMMERIQREFQPGGLLYLELDDSTPFRRKGMEKTVRGRSWAIYDGIFAEAFDEEWESPKMYKMLGKDSGTNTFPGQIY
;
A
#
# COMPACT_ATOMS: atom_id res chain seq x y z
N MET A 1 -19.76 -5.02 -15.03
CA MET A 1 -18.46 -5.68 -15.04
C MET A 1 -17.91 -5.47 -16.44
N THR A 2 -16.91 -4.61 -16.58
CA THR A 2 -16.23 -4.38 -17.87
C THR A 2 -14.80 -4.90 -17.70
N GLY A 3 -14.51 -6.04 -18.31
CA GLY A 3 -13.14 -6.54 -18.45
C GLY A 3 -12.61 -6.12 -19.82
N LEU A 4 -11.56 -5.34 -19.85
CA LEU A 4 -10.80 -5.07 -21.06
C LEU A 4 -9.59 -6.02 -21.06
N PHE A 5 -9.61 -7.00 -21.95
CA PHE A 5 -8.46 -7.85 -22.24
C PHE A 5 -8.00 -7.55 -23.66
N PRO A 6 -6.92 -6.78 -23.86
CA PRO A 6 -6.26 -6.76 -25.15
C PRO A 6 -5.68 -8.14 -25.42
N PRO A 7 -5.92 -8.76 -26.58
CA PRO A 7 -5.53 -10.17 -26.84
C PRO A 7 -4.02 -10.41 -26.95
N GLU A 8 -3.19 -9.38 -26.86
CA GLU A 8 -1.73 -9.46 -27.01
C GLU A 8 -0.94 -8.99 -25.77
N GLU A 9 -1.61 -8.55 -24.71
CA GLU A 9 -0.95 -8.07 -23.49
C GLU A 9 -1.21 -9.04 -22.33
N ASN A 10 -0.14 -9.41 -21.62
CA ASN A 10 -0.17 -10.21 -20.40
C ASN A 10 -0.72 -9.42 -19.20
N PHE A 11 -1.72 -8.59 -19.42
CA PHE A 11 -2.27 -7.64 -18.44
C PHE A 11 -3.79 -7.76 -18.36
N ALA A 12 -4.32 -7.68 -17.15
CA ALA A 12 -5.75 -7.63 -16.90
C ALA A 12 -6.08 -6.51 -15.90
N CYS A 13 -7.16 -5.77 -16.18
CA CYS A 13 -7.72 -4.78 -15.28
C CYS A 13 -9.19 -5.11 -15.01
N ILE A 14 -9.55 -5.20 -13.73
CA ILE A 14 -10.93 -5.44 -13.28
C ILE A 14 -11.35 -4.27 -12.43
N GLU A 15 -12.42 -3.59 -12.81
CA GLU A 15 -13.02 -2.50 -12.06
C GLU A 15 -14.48 -2.80 -11.72
N VAL A 16 -14.85 -2.53 -10.46
CA VAL A 16 -16.23 -2.58 -9.98
C VAL A 16 -16.58 -1.23 -9.39
N LYS A 17 -17.64 -0.62 -9.86
CA LYS A 17 -18.17 0.67 -9.39
C LYS A 17 -19.57 0.48 -8.82
N TYR A 18 -19.94 1.29 -7.83
CA TYR A 18 -21.32 1.31 -7.32
C TYR A 18 -22.29 1.85 -8.36
N ARG A 19 -21.90 2.95 -9.04
CA ARG A 19 -22.60 3.50 -10.20
C ARG A 19 -21.59 3.69 -11.34
N ALA A 20 -22.04 3.55 -12.58
CA ALA A 20 -21.17 3.63 -13.77
C ALA A 20 -20.34 4.93 -13.86
N HIS A 21 -20.87 6.03 -13.33
CA HIS A 21 -20.25 7.35 -13.38
C HIS A 21 -19.47 7.73 -12.10
N ASP A 22 -19.41 6.84 -11.10
CA ASP A 22 -18.62 7.13 -9.90
C ASP A 22 -17.14 7.30 -10.25
N LYS A 23 -16.51 8.31 -9.62
CA LYS A 23 -15.08 8.57 -9.79
C LYS A 23 -14.26 7.39 -9.26
N ASP A 24 -14.63 6.90 -8.08
CA ASP A 24 -13.88 5.87 -7.38
C ASP A 24 -14.49 4.48 -7.64
N CYS A 25 -13.62 3.49 -7.84
CA CYS A 25 -14.03 2.09 -7.85
C CYS A 25 -14.26 1.60 -6.41
N ILE A 26 -15.24 0.72 -6.21
CA ILE A 26 -15.34 -0.10 -4.99
C ILE A 26 -14.16 -1.07 -4.96
N PHE A 27 -13.88 -1.66 -6.13
CA PHE A 27 -12.78 -2.60 -6.32
C PHE A 27 -12.10 -2.28 -7.65
N SER A 28 -10.78 -2.19 -7.62
CA SER A 28 -9.93 -2.14 -8.82
C SER A 28 -8.75 -3.05 -8.60
N CYS A 29 -8.51 -3.96 -9.53
CA CYS A 29 -7.38 -4.87 -9.51
C CYS A 29 -6.72 -4.87 -10.90
N GLN A 30 -5.42 -4.61 -10.90
CA GLN A 30 -4.59 -4.68 -12.09
C GLN A 30 -3.52 -5.74 -11.88
N VAL A 31 -3.42 -6.68 -12.80
CA VAL A 31 -2.47 -7.78 -12.74
C VAL A 31 -1.80 -8.00 -14.08
N SER A 32 -0.53 -8.36 -14.04
CA SER A 32 0.28 -8.72 -15.19
C SER A 32 0.78 -10.16 -15.07
N LEU A 33 0.75 -10.92 -16.17
CA LEU A 33 1.25 -12.30 -16.20
C LEU A 33 2.73 -12.31 -16.56
N GLU A 34 3.55 -12.84 -15.67
CA GLU A 34 4.98 -13.11 -15.90
C GLU A 34 5.14 -14.60 -16.27
N ALA A 35 4.78 -14.94 -17.50
CA ALA A 35 4.67 -16.33 -17.96
C ALA A 35 5.95 -17.16 -17.74
N PHE A 36 7.14 -16.58 -17.96
CA PHE A 36 8.42 -17.25 -17.76
C PHE A 36 8.66 -17.65 -16.29
N MET A 37 8.17 -16.86 -15.34
CA MET A 37 8.33 -17.12 -13.91
C MET A 37 7.14 -17.88 -13.31
N GLN A 38 6.12 -18.22 -14.09
CA GLN A 38 4.84 -18.75 -13.61
C GLN A 38 4.27 -17.91 -12.47
N SER A 39 4.39 -16.61 -12.60
CA SER A 39 3.97 -15.65 -11.56
C SER A 39 2.94 -14.66 -12.06
N LEU A 40 2.12 -14.18 -11.15
CA LEU A 40 1.20 -13.08 -11.36
C LEU A 40 1.74 -11.86 -10.62
N TYR A 41 2.01 -10.78 -11.36
CA TYR A 41 2.38 -9.51 -10.76
C TYR A 41 1.11 -8.71 -10.45
N LEU A 42 0.92 -8.36 -9.18
CA LEU A 42 -0.15 -7.47 -8.74
C LEU A 42 0.33 -6.02 -8.88
N ASP A 43 -0.09 -5.38 -9.97
CA ASP A 43 0.30 -4.00 -10.30
C ASP A 43 -0.39 -2.99 -9.39
N PHE A 44 -1.70 -3.19 -9.16
CA PHE A 44 -2.49 -2.28 -8.35
C PHE A 44 -3.70 -2.97 -7.73
N LEU A 45 -4.04 -2.58 -6.51
CA LEU A 45 -5.25 -3.01 -5.81
C LEU A 45 -5.87 -1.85 -5.05
N THR A 46 -7.15 -1.64 -5.28
CA THR A 46 -7.98 -0.74 -4.47
C THR A 46 -9.24 -1.47 -4.03
N ILE A 47 -9.60 -1.34 -2.76
CA ILE A 47 -10.84 -1.85 -2.18
C ILE A 47 -11.41 -0.74 -1.29
N ASN A 48 -12.39 0.01 -1.80
CA ASN A 48 -12.97 1.17 -1.14
C ASN A 48 -14.38 0.89 -0.64
N ASP A 49 -14.73 1.48 0.50
CA ASP A 49 -16.12 1.62 0.92
C ASP A 49 -16.76 2.81 0.17
N PRO A 50 -17.71 2.57 -0.75
CA PRO A 50 -18.33 3.63 -1.54
C PRO A 50 -19.18 4.60 -0.71
N PHE A 51 -19.53 4.23 0.52
CA PHE A 51 -20.35 5.03 1.44
C PHE A 51 -19.52 5.81 2.47
N SER A 52 -18.20 5.55 2.56
CA SER A 52 -17.32 6.33 3.42
C SER A 52 -17.04 7.71 2.82
N GLU A 53 -16.65 8.65 3.68
CA GLU A 53 -16.20 9.98 3.24
C GLU A 53 -15.03 9.85 2.26
N ARG A 54 -15.02 10.74 1.23
CA ARG A 54 -13.92 10.85 0.28
C ARG A 54 -13.00 12.00 0.64
N PHE A 55 -11.70 11.72 0.61
CA PHE A 55 -10.63 12.70 0.80
C PHE A 55 -9.92 12.93 -0.54
N ASN A 56 -9.76 14.20 -0.94
CA ASN A 56 -9.22 14.58 -2.25
C ASN A 56 -7.68 14.63 -2.27
N ILE A 57 -7.04 13.63 -1.69
CA ILE A 57 -5.57 13.52 -1.64
C ILE A 57 -4.96 13.18 -3.01
N ASP A 58 -5.74 12.65 -3.94
CA ASP A 58 -5.35 12.29 -5.29
C ASP A 58 -5.33 13.46 -6.27
N VAL A 59 -5.82 14.63 -5.84
CA VAL A 59 -5.82 15.86 -6.64
C VAL A 59 -5.28 17.03 -5.82
N ASP A 60 -4.55 17.93 -6.46
CA ASP A 60 -4.08 19.19 -5.86
C ASP A 60 -5.22 20.24 -5.78
N GLU A 61 -4.92 21.41 -5.25
CA GLU A 61 -5.86 22.53 -5.13
C GLU A 61 -6.43 23.01 -6.47
N PHE A 62 -5.78 22.67 -7.60
CA PHE A 62 -6.22 22.98 -8.96
C PHE A 62 -6.95 21.80 -9.62
N GLY A 63 -7.21 20.71 -8.90
CA GLY A 63 -7.87 19.50 -9.41
C GLY A 63 -6.99 18.63 -10.32
N LYS A 64 -5.65 18.86 -10.34
CA LYS A 64 -4.71 18.03 -11.08
C LYS A 64 -4.28 16.82 -10.24
N ASP A 65 -4.07 15.69 -10.91
CA ASP A 65 -3.60 14.46 -10.27
C ASP A 65 -2.27 14.68 -9.54
N THR A 66 -2.21 14.27 -8.27
CA THR A 66 -1.01 14.33 -7.42
C THR A 66 0.00 13.23 -7.74
N LEU A 67 -0.38 12.20 -8.52
CA LEU A 67 0.40 11.00 -8.80
C LEU A 67 0.93 10.34 -7.51
N LEU A 68 0.02 10.08 -6.58
CA LEU A 68 0.33 9.52 -5.25
C LEU A 68 1.37 10.34 -4.47
N GLY A 69 1.36 11.67 -4.65
CA GLY A 69 2.27 12.59 -3.97
C GLY A 69 3.63 12.80 -4.65
N THR A 70 3.92 12.12 -5.77
CA THR A 70 5.20 12.29 -6.48
C THR A 70 5.28 13.60 -7.26
N ARG A 71 4.16 14.15 -7.68
CA ARG A 71 4.07 15.41 -8.42
C ARG A 71 3.79 16.60 -7.52
N SER A 72 2.81 16.45 -6.65
CA SER A 72 2.32 17.48 -5.73
C SER A 72 1.58 16.80 -4.57
N ARG A 73 1.36 17.53 -3.48
CA ARG A 73 0.61 17.04 -2.33
C ARG A 73 -0.56 17.98 -2.02
N ASN A 74 -1.67 17.42 -1.57
CA ASN A 74 -2.80 18.17 -1.03
C ASN A 74 -2.77 18.09 0.50
N ILE A 75 -1.86 18.84 1.12
CA ILE A 75 -1.58 18.77 2.56
C ILE A 75 -2.85 18.93 3.41
N PRO A 76 -3.77 19.89 3.15
CA PRO A 76 -5.00 19.99 3.93
C PRO A 76 -5.86 18.72 3.89
N GLU A 77 -6.04 18.10 2.72
CA GLU A 77 -6.81 16.87 2.57
C GLU A 77 -6.08 15.66 3.15
N GLU A 78 -4.76 15.60 3.06
CA GLU A 78 -3.94 14.57 3.70
C GLU A 78 -4.06 14.62 5.23
N ILE A 79 -4.05 15.81 5.83
CA ILE A 79 -4.26 15.98 7.28
C ILE A 79 -5.66 15.47 7.67
N ARG A 80 -6.70 15.85 6.92
CA ARG A 80 -8.07 15.37 7.15
C ARG A 80 -8.15 13.84 7.05
N ALA A 81 -7.54 13.26 6.00
CA ALA A 81 -7.50 11.81 5.80
C ALA A 81 -6.77 11.10 6.95
N MET A 82 -5.62 11.63 7.38
CA MET A 82 -4.87 11.11 8.52
C MET A 82 -5.69 11.14 9.81
N GLU A 83 -6.36 12.25 10.12
CA GLU A 83 -7.20 12.42 11.30
C GLU A 83 -8.44 11.51 11.27
N ALA A 84 -8.97 11.22 10.09
CA ALA A 84 -10.01 10.21 9.87
C ALA A 84 -9.49 8.77 9.95
N GLY A 85 -8.18 8.56 10.18
CA GLY A 85 -7.57 7.24 10.35
C GLY A 85 -7.22 6.53 9.03
N LEU A 86 -7.11 7.25 7.91
CA LEU A 86 -6.61 6.70 6.66
C LEU A 86 -5.06 6.69 6.66
N ALA A 87 -4.49 5.83 5.83
CA ALA A 87 -3.07 5.82 5.52
C ALA A 87 -2.77 6.66 4.25
N PRO A 88 -1.49 7.02 3.98
CA PRO A 88 -1.13 7.73 2.75
C PRO A 88 -1.65 7.03 1.49
N GLY A 89 -2.12 7.79 0.51
CA GLY A 89 -2.64 7.26 -0.75
C GLY A 89 -4.08 6.74 -0.71
N MET A 90 -4.72 6.67 0.46
CA MET A 90 -6.09 6.20 0.60
C MET A 90 -7.09 7.35 0.48
N VAL A 91 -7.91 7.36 -0.55
CA VAL A 91 -8.98 8.36 -0.77
C VAL A 91 -10.26 8.08 0.02
N ARG A 92 -10.45 6.85 0.50
CA ARG A 92 -11.60 6.37 1.29
C ARG A 92 -11.18 5.27 2.25
N HIS A 93 -12.00 4.99 3.25
CA HIS A 93 -11.85 3.76 4.03
C HIS A 93 -12.02 2.51 3.15
N GLY A 94 -11.26 1.47 3.45
CA GLY A 94 -11.38 0.18 2.78
C GLY A 94 -12.44 -0.72 3.40
N LEU A 95 -13.00 -1.65 2.62
CA LEU A 95 -13.98 -2.65 3.06
C LEU A 95 -13.38 -3.79 3.89
N ARG A 96 -12.06 -3.80 4.13
CA ARG A 96 -11.33 -4.86 4.87
C ARG A 96 -11.43 -6.26 4.22
N LEU A 97 -11.54 -6.32 2.91
CA LEU A 97 -11.72 -7.55 2.13
C LEU A 97 -10.41 -8.10 1.53
N VAL A 98 -9.24 -7.68 2.03
CA VAL A 98 -7.95 -8.13 1.48
C VAL A 98 -7.75 -9.64 1.67
N ASN A 99 -8.22 -10.21 2.78
CA ASN A 99 -8.14 -11.65 3.00
C ASN A 99 -8.97 -12.45 1.97
N GLU A 100 -10.18 -12.00 1.68
CA GLU A 100 -11.06 -12.58 0.66
C GLU A 100 -10.46 -12.41 -0.73
N PHE A 101 -9.87 -11.26 -1.00
CA PHE A 101 -9.13 -11.01 -2.24
C PHE A 101 -7.98 -12.00 -2.43
N VAL A 102 -7.12 -12.19 -1.42
CA VAL A 102 -5.98 -13.12 -1.51
C VAL A 102 -6.45 -14.54 -1.79
N LYS A 103 -7.50 -15.01 -1.09
CA LYS A 103 -8.10 -16.35 -1.34
C LYS A 103 -8.63 -16.47 -2.77
N SER A 104 -9.31 -15.44 -3.27
CA SER A 104 -9.84 -15.42 -4.64
C SER A 104 -8.74 -15.41 -5.68
N LEU A 105 -7.66 -14.65 -5.42
CA LEU A 105 -6.48 -14.60 -6.27
C LEU A 105 -5.81 -15.97 -6.35
N GLU A 106 -5.61 -16.66 -5.23
CA GLU A 106 -5.03 -18.00 -5.19
C GLU A 106 -5.91 -19.03 -5.91
N ALA A 107 -7.23 -18.92 -5.75
CA ALA A 107 -8.18 -19.78 -6.48
C ALA A 107 -8.14 -19.53 -7.99
N PHE A 108 -7.96 -18.28 -8.43
CA PHE A 108 -7.77 -17.93 -9.83
C PHE A 108 -6.45 -18.44 -10.41
N MET A 109 -5.37 -18.38 -9.64
CA MET A 109 -4.04 -18.83 -10.06
C MET A 109 -3.92 -20.34 -10.23
N THR A 110 -4.65 -21.12 -9.43
CA THR A 110 -4.57 -22.59 -9.38
C THR A 110 -4.81 -23.25 -10.75
N PRO A 111 -5.91 -22.99 -11.47
CA PRO A 111 -6.14 -23.60 -12.80
C PRO A 111 -5.20 -23.11 -13.88
N LEU A 112 -4.49 -21.98 -13.66
CA LEU A 112 -3.51 -21.42 -14.59
C LEU A 112 -2.09 -21.94 -14.33
N ASP A 113 -1.89 -22.84 -13.39
CA ASP A 113 -0.60 -23.39 -12.94
C ASP A 113 0.40 -22.31 -12.50
N LEU A 114 -0.09 -21.15 -12.03
CA LEU A 114 0.74 -20.09 -11.48
C LEU A 114 1.15 -20.43 -10.07
N LYS A 115 2.40 -20.17 -9.71
CA LYS A 115 3.01 -20.60 -8.44
C LYS A 115 3.22 -19.47 -7.45
N THR A 116 3.32 -18.23 -7.93
CA THR A 116 3.78 -17.10 -7.13
C THR A 116 3.01 -15.83 -7.50
N THR A 117 2.64 -15.04 -6.50
CA THR A 117 2.23 -13.65 -6.69
C THR A 117 3.40 -12.75 -6.31
N THR A 118 3.72 -11.78 -7.14
CA THR A 118 4.73 -10.75 -6.89
C THR A 118 4.11 -9.36 -6.89
N MET A 119 4.72 -8.40 -6.20
CA MET A 119 4.23 -7.02 -6.17
C MET A 119 5.27 -6.02 -5.66
N GLY A 120 5.00 -4.72 -5.85
CA GLY A 120 5.67 -3.63 -5.16
C GLY A 120 4.74 -2.99 -4.11
N ALA A 121 5.22 -2.80 -2.89
CA ALA A 121 4.48 -2.09 -1.87
C ALA A 121 4.82 -0.59 -1.93
N PHE A 122 3.90 0.24 -2.44
CA PHE A 122 4.15 1.68 -2.63
C PHE A 122 4.42 2.42 -1.32
N PHE A 123 3.70 2.09 -0.26
CA PHE A 123 3.82 2.72 1.05
C PHE A 123 4.20 1.70 2.12
N TYR A 124 4.74 2.18 3.23
CA TYR A 124 5.11 1.35 4.38
C TYR A 124 3.92 0.50 4.89
N HIS A 125 2.73 1.09 5.04
CA HIS A 125 1.55 0.36 5.51
C HIS A 125 1.11 -0.74 4.56
N ASN A 126 1.32 -0.58 3.23
CA ASN A 126 1.03 -1.63 2.27
C ASN A 126 1.95 -2.85 2.50
N ALA A 127 3.25 -2.63 2.71
CA ALA A 127 4.19 -3.71 3.00
C ALA A 127 3.76 -4.49 4.25
N ILE A 128 3.44 -3.82 5.34
CA ILE A 128 2.95 -4.46 6.57
C ILE A 128 1.61 -5.18 6.36
N LEU A 129 0.71 -4.60 5.57
CA LEU A 129 -0.55 -5.26 5.20
C LEU A 129 -0.29 -6.61 4.52
N TRP A 130 0.60 -6.63 3.53
CA TRP A 130 0.90 -7.83 2.76
C TRP A 130 1.68 -8.88 3.55
N GLU A 131 2.57 -8.50 4.49
CA GLU A 131 3.15 -9.44 5.45
C GLU A 131 2.07 -10.23 6.20
N ARG A 132 1.03 -9.55 6.68
CA ARG A 132 -0.09 -10.16 7.41
C ARG A 132 -0.95 -11.09 6.57
N HIS A 133 -0.76 -11.06 5.24
CA HIS A 133 -1.41 -11.97 4.29
C HIS A 133 -0.43 -13.00 3.69
N GLY A 134 0.71 -13.23 4.37
CA GLY A 134 1.65 -14.30 4.07
C GLY A 134 2.68 -13.96 2.99
N PHE A 135 2.82 -12.70 2.60
CA PHE A 135 3.88 -12.24 1.71
C PHE A 135 5.21 -12.04 2.46
N THR A 136 6.30 -12.13 1.71
CA THR A 136 7.65 -11.82 2.19
C THR A 136 8.41 -11.01 1.15
N TYR A 137 9.64 -10.60 1.46
CA TYR A 137 10.45 -9.73 0.64
C TYR A 137 11.47 -10.50 -0.18
N PHE A 138 11.61 -10.16 -1.46
CA PHE A 138 12.82 -10.48 -2.21
C PHE A 138 13.73 -9.24 -2.37
N LYS A 139 13.19 -8.01 -2.13
CA LYS A 139 13.95 -6.76 -2.01
C LYS A 139 13.32 -5.87 -0.94
N GLY A 140 14.14 -5.19 -0.14
CA GLY A 140 13.68 -4.22 0.85
C GLY A 140 13.43 -4.78 2.26
N GLY A 141 13.52 -6.09 2.50
CA GLY A 141 13.30 -6.69 3.82
C GLY A 141 14.21 -6.10 4.92
N LYS A 142 15.51 -5.94 4.64
CA LYS A 142 16.46 -5.31 5.58
C LYS A 142 16.13 -3.84 5.89
N MET A 143 15.58 -3.12 4.91
CA MET A 143 15.08 -1.76 5.11
C MET A 143 13.89 -1.77 6.08
N MET A 144 12.95 -2.68 5.92
CA MET A 144 11.79 -2.80 6.81
C MET A 144 12.20 -3.17 8.25
N GLU A 145 13.16 -4.07 8.43
CA GLU A 145 13.75 -4.38 9.73
C GLU A 145 14.47 -3.17 10.34
N ARG A 146 15.20 -2.40 9.53
CA ARG A 146 15.84 -1.15 9.95
C ARG A 146 14.80 -0.14 10.41
N ILE A 147 13.71 0.07 9.66
CA ILE A 147 12.61 0.95 10.05
C ILE A 147 12.03 0.56 11.40
N GLN A 148 11.77 -0.74 11.62
CA GLN A 148 11.29 -1.24 12.90
C GLN A 148 12.23 -0.90 14.04
N ARG A 149 13.53 -1.08 13.86
CA ARG A 149 14.54 -0.77 14.88
C ARG A 149 14.64 0.73 15.15
N GLU A 150 14.67 1.53 14.07
CA GLU A 150 14.91 2.98 14.19
C GLU A 150 13.68 3.78 14.65
N PHE A 151 12.48 3.19 14.64
CA PHE A 151 11.32 3.75 15.33
C PHE A 151 11.24 3.36 16.82
N GLN A 152 12.19 2.61 17.35
CA GLN A 152 12.28 2.37 18.80
C GLN A 152 12.88 3.61 19.51
N PRO A 153 12.59 3.81 20.81
CA PRO A 153 13.16 4.92 21.58
C PRO A 153 14.69 5.02 21.42
N GLY A 154 15.16 6.18 20.98
CA GLY A 154 16.56 6.47 20.72
C GLY A 154 17.04 6.13 19.30
N GLY A 155 16.22 5.52 18.45
CA GLY A 155 16.53 5.34 17.03
C GLY A 155 16.38 6.62 16.23
N LEU A 156 16.99 6.68 15.04
CA LEU A 156 17.00 7.89 14.21
C LEU A 156 15.59 8.32 13.80
N LEU A 157 14.75 7.41 13.29
CA LEU A 157 13.37 7.75 12.92
C LEU A 157 12.51 8.18 14.14
N TYR A 158 12.81 7.65 15.32
CA TYR A 158 12.13 8.09 16.54
C TYR A 158 12.52 9.52 16.94
N LEU A 159 13.78 9.90 16.75
CA LEU A 159 14.28 11.25 17.08
C LEU A 159 13.75 12.30 16.12
N GLU A 160 13.52 11.94 14.85
CA GLU A 160 12.94 12.82 13.84
C GLU A 160 11.42 13.04 14.00
N LEU A 161 10.76 12.36 14.95
CA LEU A 161 9.38 12.68 15.34
C LEU A 161 9.39 13.90 16.27
N ASP A 162 9.60 15.07 15.71
CA ASP A 162 9.93 16.33 16.37
C ASP A 162 8.76 17.31 16.45
N ASP A 163 7.55 16.88 16.05
CA ASP A 163 6.34 17.70 15.95
C ASP A 163 6.42 18.85 14.92
N SER A 164 7.42 18.87 14.03
CA SER A 164 7.60 19.90 12.99
C SER A 164 6.48 19.96 11.96
N THR A 165 5.85 18.81 11.71
CA THR A 165 4.69 18.69 10.82
C THR A 165 3.58 17.86 11.47
N PRO A 166 2.32 17.97 11.01
CA PRO A 166 1.23 17.09 11.47
C PRO A 166 1.53 15.60 11.31
N PHE A 167 2.40 15.23 10.38
CA PHE A 167 2.76 13.86 10.04
C PHE A 167 3.96 13.31 10.84
N ARG A 168 4.63 14.16 11.67
CA ARG A 168 5.80 13.80 12.48
C ARG A 168 5.55 13.92 13.98
N ARG A 169 4.32 13.74 14.41
CA ARG A 169 3.95 13.85 15.82
C ARG A 169 4.53 12.69 16.63
N LYS A 170 4.97 12.99 17.84
CA LYS A 170 5.33 11.98 18.84
C LYS A 170 4.16 11.04 19.08
N GLY A 171 4.44 9.74 19.11
CA GLY A 171 3.42 8.69 19.21
C GLY A 171 3.07 8.03 17.87
N MET A 172 3.44 8.62 16.74
CA MET A 172 3.24 8.00 15.41
C MET A 172 4.05 6.71 15.22
N GLU A 173 5.16 6.56 15.94
CA GLU A 173 5.96 5.33 15.94
C GLU A 173 5.19 4.10 16.40
N LYS A 174 4.09 4.28 17.12
CA LYS A 174 3.31 3.20 17.75
C LYS A 174 2.37 2.47 16.79
N THR A 175 2.03 3.09 15.67
CA THR A 175 1.07 2.54 14.70
C THR A 175 1.65 2.43 13.32
N VAL A 176 1.17 1.44 12.54
CA VAL A 176 1.55 1.28 11.13
C VAL A 176 1.21 2.53 10.31
N ARG A 177 0.02 3.11 10.53
CA ARG A 177 -0.41 4.32 9.82
C ARG A 177 0.44 5.54 10.17
N GLY A 178 0.72 5.74 11.47
CA GLY A 178 1.58 6.84 11.91
C GLY A 178 2.96 6.78 11.28
N ARG A 179 3.63 5.61 11.33
CA ARG A 179 4.91 5.41 10.65
C ARG A 179 4.81 5.66 9.15
N SER A 180 3.74 5.19 8.52
CA SER A 180 3.54 5.39 7.09
C SER A 180 3.41 6.87 6.71
N TRP A 181 2.68 7.66 7.50
CA TRP A 181 2.58 9.10 7.29
C TRP A 181 3.92 9.81 7.50
N ALA A 182 4.66 9.47 8.55
CA ALA A 182 5.97 10.06 8.81
C ALA A 182 6.98 9.73 7.68
N ILE A 183 7.02 8.47 7.22
CA ILE A 183 7.88 8.06 6.09
C ILE A 183 7.46 8.80 4.81
N TYR A 184 6.17 8.89 4.52
CA TYR A 184 5.64 9.62 3.37
C TYR A 184 5.94 11.12 3.43
N ASP A 185 6.07 11.69 4.63
CA ASP A 185 6.47 13.09 4.86
C ASP A 185 7.99 13.34 4.77
N GLY A 186 8.76 12.31 4.41
CA GLY A 186 10.19 12.43 4.12
C GLY A 186 11.14 12.12 5.28
N ILE A 187 10.64 11.72 6.46
CA ILE A 187 11.46 11.43 7.66
C ILE A 187 12.56 10.39 7.36
N PHE A 188 12.31 9.45 6.42
CA PHE A 188 13.26 8.41 6.05
C PHE A 188 14.48 8.99 5.33
N ALA A 189 14.24 9.90 4.37
CA ALA A 189 15.31 10.56 3.64
C ALA A 189 16.14 11.47 4.54
N GLU A 190 15.50 12.20 5.46
CA GLU A 190 16.22 13.07 6.41
C GLU A 190 17.07 12.27 7.41
N ALA A 191 16.55 11.15 7.93
CA ALA A 191 17.28 10.33 8.90
C ALA A 191 18.45 9.55 8.30
N PHE A 192 18.38 9.17 7.01
CA PHE A 192 19.33 8.21 6.43
C PHE A 192 20.08 8.70 5.20
N ASP A 193 19.73 9.89 4.65
CA ASP A 193 20.20 10.36 3.34
C ASP A 193 19.92 9.31 2.23
N GLU A 194 18.79 8.62 2.36
CA GLU A 194 18.31 7.57 1.44
C GLU A 194 16.83 7.80 1.15
N GLU A 195 16.42 7.69 -0.12
CA GLU A 195 14.99 7.76 -0.48
C GLU A 195 14.24 6.48 -0.11
N TRP A 196 12.93 6.61 0.19
CA TRP A 196 12.05 5.47 0.33
C TRP A 196 11.98 4.69 -0.98
N GLU A 197 12.40 3.45 -0.98
CA GLU A 197 12.28 2.55 -2.12
C GLU A 197 11.18 1.52 -1.84
N SER A 198 10.18 1.44 -2.74
CA SER A 198 9.09 0.47 -2.62
C SER A 198 9.61 -0.96 -2.49
N PRO A 199 9.40 -1.65 -1.36
CA PRO A 199 9.80 -3.04 -1.22
C PRO A 199 9.14 -3.92 -2.27
N LYS A 200 9.89 -4.91 -2.77
CA LYS A 200 9.36 -5.93 -3.67
C LYS A 200 9.07 -7.19 -2.87
N MET A 201 7.85 -7.67 -3.01
CA MET A 201 7.32 -8.76 -2.20
C MET A 201 6.81 -9.90 -3.08
N TYR A 202 6.75 -11.09 -2.49
CA TYR A 202 6.16 -12.26 -3.14
C TYR A 202 5.44 -13.15 -2.13
N LYS A 203 4.50 -13.93 -2.64
CA LYS A 203 3.82 -15.00 -1.90
C LYS A 203 3.77 -16.24 -2.77
N MET A 204 4.21 -17.37 -2.25
CA MET A 204 4.00 -18.66 -2.90
C MET A 204 2.56 -19.12 -2.68
N LEU A 205 1.93 -19.66 -3.72
CA LEU A 205 0.56 -20.17 -3.68
C LEU A 205 0.34 -21.12 -2.49
N GLY A 206 -0.66 -20.81 -1.67
CA GLY A 206 -1.05 -21.61 -0.50
C GLY A 206 -0.05 -21.60 0.67
N LYS A 207 1.02 -20.76 0.64
CA LYS A 207 1.99 -20.67 1.73
C LYS A 207 1.90 -19.34 2.45
N ASP A 208 2.11 -19.38 3.76
CA ASP A 208 2.35 -18.21 4.60
C ASP A 208 3.84 -18.15 4.94
N SER A 209 4.48 -17.00 4.72
CA SER A 209 5.90 -16.82 5.00
C SER A 209 6.21 -16.65 6.48
N GLY A 210 5.23 -16.23 7.28
CA GLY A 210 5.42 -15.84 8.67
C GLY A 210 6.24 -14.56 8.87
N THR A 211 6.51 -13.81 7.79
CA THR A 211 7.27 -12.54 7.87
C THR A 211 6.48 -11.51 8.66
N ASN A 212 7.13 -10.84 9.62
CA ASN A 212 6.52 -9.83 10.46
C ASN A 212 7.57 -8.82 10.91
N THR A 213 7.74 -7.73 10.16
CA THR A 213 8.69 -6.65 10.50
C THR A 213 8.06 -5.59 11.42
N PHE A 214 6.77 -5.68 11.71
CA PHE A 214 6.09 -4.88 12.72
C PHE A 214 5.31 -5.79 13.68
N PRO A 215 5.95 -6.30 14.75
CA PRO A 215 5.34 -7.24 15.71
C PRO A 215 4.26 -6.60 16.59
N GLY A 216 4.06 -5.27 16.53
CA GLY A 216 2.98 -4.57 17.22
C GLY A 216 1.60 -4.96 16.67
N GLN A 217 0.58 -4.90 17.53
CA GLN A 217 -0.80 -5.24 17.14
C GLN A 217 -1.60 -4.04 16.58
N ILE A 218 -1.11 -2.81 16.73
CA ILE A 218 -1.85 -1.59 16.37
C ILE A 218 -1.56 -1.25 14.90
N TYR A 219 -2.63 -1.34 14.10
CA TYR A 219 -2.60 -0.97 12.69
C TYR A 219 -2.92 0.51 12.50
#